data_454816ce30e899624e1b7c5163a1fb60
#
_entry.id   454816ce30e899624e1b7c5163a1fb60
#
_cell.length_a   1.000
_cell.length_b   1.000
_cell.length_c   1.000
_cell.angle_alpha   90.00
_cell.angle_beta   90.00
_cell.angle_gamma   90.00
#
_symmetry.space_group_name_H-M   'P 1'
#
loop_
_entity.id
_entity.type
_entity.pdbx_description
1 polymer ?
#
loop_
_entity_poly.entity_id
_entity_poly.type
_entity_poly.pdbx_seq_one_letter_code
_entity_poly.pdbx_strand_id
1 'polypeptide(L)'
;VPKAVLFPPPKAVLFDVFGTLVDWRGSVCAALTAIGAAAGIDADWQGLTDAWRGRYRPAMDAVRRGERPFAILDTLHRESIVALLPEYGAQALVPQADGLVAIWHRLTPWPDAAPGLAALNRTHITAPLSNGNIALLVALARHGGLTFDTIFGGDVSGHYKPDPQTYLTACRLLNLAPGEVMLAAAHNEDLA
;
A
#
# COMPACT_ATOMS: atom_id res chain seq x y z
N VAL A 1 32.47 -15.63 19.27
CA VAL A 1 31.18 -15.64 18.53
C VAL A 1 30.26 -14.68 19.26
N PRO A 2 29.72 -13.59 18.62
CA PRO A 2 28.78 -12.72 19.29
C PRO A 2 27.57 -13.56 19.72
N LYS A 3 27.13 -13.42 20.97
CA LYS A 3 25.88 -14.00 21.44
C LYS A 3 24.76 -13.45 20.56
N ALA A 4 24.07 -14.32 19.85
CA ALA A 4 22.82 -13.94 19.16
C ALA A 4 21.90 -13.34 20.23
N VAL A 5 21.49 -12.10 20.04
CA VAL A 5 20.43 -11.49 20.85
C VAL A 5 19.15 -12.20 20.43
N LEU A 6 18.75 -13.20 21.19
CA LEU A 6 17.49 -13.89 21.02
C LEU A 6 16.39 -12.94 21.54
N PHE A 7 15.79 -12.17 20.65
CA PHE A 7 14.52 -11.53 20.96
C PHE A 7 13.46 -12.61 21.16
N PRO A 8 12.53 -12.45 22.11
CA PRO A 8 11.38 -13.35 22.17
C PRO A 8 10.63 -13.28 20.83
N PRO A 9 10.02 -14.39 20.38
CA PRO A 9 9.27 -14.36 19.12
C PRO A 9 8.16 -13.29 19.21
N PRO A 10 7.93 -12.52 18.12
CA PRO A 10 6.90 -11.52 18.11
C PRO A 10 5.52 -12.17 18.29
N LYS A 11 4.57 -11.47 18.90
CA LYS A 11 3.19 -11.92 18.99
C LYS A 11 2.40 -11.53 17.74
N ALA A 12 2.79 -10.44 17.09
CA ALA A 12 2.19 -9.94 15.85
C ALA A 12 3.26 -9.67 14.79
N VAL A 13 2.93 -9.98 13.54
CA VAL A 13 3.71 -9.62 12.36
C VAL A 13 2.87 -8.71 11.48
N LEU A 14 3.29 -7.47 11.36
CA LEU A 14 2.65 -6.48 10.50
C LEU A 14 3.40 -6.41 9.16
N PHE A 15 2.68 -6.14 8.08
CA PHE A 15 3.25 -6.15 6.74
C PHE A 15 3.05 -4.80 6.04
N ASP A 16 4.12 -4.25 5.47
CA ASP A 16 3.93 -3.36 4.33
C ASP A 16 3.25 -4.12 3.19
N VAL A 17 2.60 -3.41 2.28
CA VAL A 17 1.77 -4.04 1.24
C VAL A 17 2.34 -3.82 -0.14
N PHE A 18 2.49 -2.56 -0.56
CA PHE A 18 2.84 -2.22 -1.93
C PHE A 18 4.31 -2.52 -2.25
N GLY A 19 4.57 -3.60 -3.00
CA GLY A 19 5.91 -4.10 -3.31
C GLY A 19 6.39 -5.18 -2.34
N THR A 20 5.81 -5.27 -1.14
CA THR A 20 6.10 -6.33 -0.16
C THR A 20 5.23 -7.57 -0.39
N LEU A 21 3.92 -7.40 -0.45
CA LEU A 21 2.96 -8.50 -0.64
C LEU A 21 2.41 -8.57 -2.06
N VAL A 22 2.44 -7.47 -2.80
CA VAL A 22 1.82 -7.35 -4.13
C VAL A 22 2.75 -6.69 -5.14
N ASP A 23 2.68 -7.13 -6.40
CA ASP A 23 3.30 -6.47 -7.56
C ASP A 23 2.44 -5.28 -7.98
N TRP A 24 2.68 -4.12 -7.35
CA TRP A 24 1.96 -2.91 -7.71
C TRP A 24 2.29 -2.44 -9.14
N ARG A 25 3.59 -2.52 -9.55
CA ARG A 25 4.05 -1.96 -10.83
C ARG A 25 3.50 -2.74 -12.02
N GLY A 26 3.67 -4.06 -12.01
CA GLY A 26 3.15 -4.92 -13.06
C GLY A 26 1.64 -4.85 -13.18
N SER A 27 0.94 -4.89 -12.04
CA SER A 27 -0.53 -4.82 -12.00
C SER A 27 -1.08 -3.51 -12.56
N VAL A 28 -0.54 -2.36 -12.13
CA VAL A 28 -1.00 -1.04 -12.57
C VAL A 28 -0.69 -0.85 -14.06
N CYS A 29 0.53 -1.18 -14.50
CA CYS A 29 0.94 -1.05 -15.90
C CYS A 29 0.06 -1.91 -16.83
N ALA A 30 -0.18 -3.16 -16.48
CA ALA A 30 -1.03 -4.05 -17.27
C ALA A 30 -2.48 -3.54 -17.36
N ALA A 31 -3.03 -3.06 -16.24
CA ALA A 31 -4.39 -2.51 -16.21
C ALA A 31 -4.52 -1.23 -17.07
N LEU A 32 -3.57 -0.29 -16.92
CA LEU A 32 -3.57 0.94 -17.72
C LEU A 32 -3.41 0.64 -19.22
N THR A 33 -2.53 -0.29 -19.59
CA THR A 33 -2.36 -0.73 -20.98
C THR A 33 -3.65 -1.30 -21.55
N ALA A 34 -4.34 -2.16 -20.80
CA ALA A 34 -5.62 -2.73 -21.23
C ALA A 34 -6.72 -1.68 -21.40
N ILE A 35 -6.83 -0.74 -20.46
CA ILE A 35 -7.80 0.38 -20.52
C ILE A 35 -7.49 1.28 -21.72
N GLY A 36 -6.21 1.62 -21.93
CA GLY A 36 -5.79 2.41 -23.07
C GLY A 36 -6.09 1.76 -24.40
N ALA A 37 -5.80 0.48 -24.53
CA ALA A 37 -6.13 -0.30 -25.74
C ALA A 37 -7.64 -0.31 -26.02
N ALA A 38 -8.47 -0.50 -24.98
CA ALA A 38 -9.92 -0.47 -25.11
C ALA A 38 -10.47 0.92 -25.50
N ALA A 39 -9.76 1.98 -25.10
CA ALA A 39 -10.11 3.37 -25.43
C ALA A 39 -9.49 3.84 -26.77
N GLY A 40 -8.67 3.02 -27.43
CA GLY A 40 -7.94 3.39 -28.64
C GLY A 40 -6.87 4.49 -28.41
N ILE A 41 -6.32 4.54 -27.20
CA ILE A 41 -5.28 5.50 -26.80
C ILE A 41 -3.92 4.80 -26.82
N ASP A 42 -2.98 5.36 -27.57
CA ASP A 42 -1.58 4.96 -27.57
C ASP A 42 -0.78 5.93 -26.70
N ALA A 43 -0.23 5.43 -25.59
CA ALA A 43 0.53 6.23 -24.64
C ALA A 43 1.64 5.41 -23.97
N ASP A 44 2.61 6.07 -23.37
CA ASP A 44 3.62 5.43 -22.52
C ASP A 44 3.01 5.03 -21.14
N TRP A 45 2.31 3.90 -21.13
CA TRP A 45 1.65 3.37 -19.93
C TRP A 45 2.64 2.98 -18.84
N GLN A 46 3.85 2.57 -19.22
CA GLN A 46 4.90 2.26 -18.26
C GLN A 46 5.41 3.54 -17.58
N GLY A 47 5.71 4.57 -18.37
CA GLY A 47 6.11 5.87 -17.86
C GLY A 47 5.03 6.50 -16.99
N LEU A 48 3.74 6.42 -17.42
CA LEU A 48 2.62 6.88 -16.60
C LEU A 48 2.51 6.14 -15.27
N THR A 49 2.69 4.81 -15.27
CA THR A 49 2.69 3.99 -14.04
C THR A 49 3.76 4.47 -13.06
N ASP A 50 4.99 4.64 -13.55
CA ASP A 50 6.13 5.07 -12.74
C ASP A 50 5.95 6.52 -12.25
N ALA A 51 5.44 7.42 -13.10
CA ALA A 51 5.12 8.80 -12.73
C ALA A 51 4.00 8.85 -11.68
N TRP A 52 2.94 8.04 -11.81
CA TRP A 52 1.86 7.97 -10.84
C TRP A 52 2.38 7.53 -9.46
N ARG A 53 3.20 6.48 -9.42
CA ARG A 53 3.87 6.07 -8.19
C ARG A 53 4.81 7.16 -7.66
N GLY A 54 5.49 7.87 -8.55
CA GLY A 54 6.37 8.98 -8.18
C GLY A 54 5.66 10.14 -7.46
N ARG A 55 4.36 10.37 -7.72
CA ARG A 55 3.55 11.38 -7.02
C ARG A 55 3.13 10.96 -5.60
N TYR A 56 3.23 9.67 -5.29
CA TYR A 56 2.81 9.07 -4.03
C TYR A 56 3.51 9.71 -2.81
N ARG A 57 4.85 9.68 -2.80
CA ARG A 57 5.63 10.21 -1.66
C ARG A 57 5.45 11.71 -1.47
N PRO A 58 5.61 12.57 -2.49
CA PRO A 58 5.39 14.01 -2.33
C PRO A 58 4.01 14.37 -1.79
N ALA A 59 2.95 13.66 -2.20
CA ALA A 59 1.59 13.89 -1.74
C ALA A 59 1.41 13.57 -0.24
N MET A 60 2.01 12.46 0.22
CA MET A 60 2.02 12.10 1.64
C MET A 60 2.93 13.03 2.47
N ASP A 61 4.05 13.47 1.92
CA ASP A 61 4.96 14.42 2.58
C ASP A 61 4.27 15.77 2.83
N ALA A 62 3.42 16.23 1.92
CA ALA A 62 2.62 17.44 2.13
C ALA A 62 1.67 17.30 3.34
N VAL A 63 1.07 16.11 3.55
CA VAL A 63 0.28 15.82 4.76
C VAL A 63 1.17 15.81 5.99
N ARG A 64 2.31 15.10 5.95
CA ARG A 64 3.26 15.01 7.10
C ARG A 64 3.80 16.37 7.53
N ARG A 65 4.03 17.29 6.58
CA ARG A 65 4.47 18.66 6.89
C ARG A 65 3.35 19.60 7.31
N GLY A 66 2.09 19.11 7.36
CA GLY A 66 0.93 19.95 7.68
C GLY A 66 0.55 20.96 6.60
N GLU A 67 1.05 20.80 5.38
CA GLU A 67 0.72 21.65 4.22
C GLU A 67 -0.71 21.41 3.71
N ARG A 68 -1.26 20.24 4.06
CA ARG A 68 -2.65 19.87 3.84
C ARG A 68 -3.16 18.94 4.96
N PRO A 69 -4.47 18.90 5.23
CA PRO A 69 -5.03 17.93 6.16
C PRO A 69 -4.83 16.50 5.64
N PHE A 70 -4.94 15.50 6.56
CA PHE A 70 -4.92 14.10 6.17
C PHE A 70 -6.01 13.83 5.11
N ALA A 71 -5.61 13.12 4.08
CA ALA A 71 -6.49 12.59 3.05
C ALA A 71 -6.17 11.11 2.86
N ILE A 72 -7.15 10.28 2.58
CA ILE A 72 -6.92 8.86 2.29
C ILE A 72 -6.14 8.69 0.99
N LEU A 73 -5.42 7.56 0.86
CA LEU A 73 -4.57 7.32 -0.29
C LEU A 73 -5.33 7.34 -1.62
N ASP A 74 -6.56 6.84 -1.66
CA ASP A 74 -7.42 6.89 -2.86
C ASP A 74 -7.60 8.34 -3.37
N THR A 75 -7.77 9.30 -2.45
CA THR A 75 -7.87 10.73 -2.81
C THR A 75 -6.56 11.22 -3.44
N LEU A 76 -5.41 10.88 -2.84
CA LEU A 76 -4.10 11.28 -3.37
C LEU A 76 -3.82 10.64 -4.73
N HIS A 77 -4.18 9.37 -4.90
CA HIS A 77 -4.07 8.67 -6.18
C HIS A 77 -4.95 9.33 -7.26
N ARG A 78 -6.19 9.67 -6.91
CA ARG A 78 -7.11 10.34 -7.83
C ARG A 78 -6.60 11.70 -8.30
N GLU A 79 -6.17 12.54 -7.36
CA GLU A 79 -5.59 13.87 -7.66
C GLU A 79 -4.39 13.71 -8.60
N SER A 80 -3.50 12.75 -8.31
CA SER A 80 -2.29 12.52 -9.07
C SER A 80 -2.57 12.01 -10.48
N ILE A 81 -3.48 11.04 -10.65
CA ILE A 81 -3.77 10.49 -11.98
C ILE A 81 -4.49 11.50 -12.87
N VAL A 82 -5.42 12.28 -12.32
CA VAL A 82 -6.10 13.35 -13.06
C VAL A 82 -5.11 14.38 -13.61
N ALA A 83 -4.08 14.71 -12.82
CA ALA A 83 -3.04 15.65 -13.27
C ALA A 83 -2.11 15.04 -14.32
N LEU A 84 -1.79 13.73 -14.22
CA LEU A 84 -0.83 13.06 -15.09
C LEU A 84 -1.42 12.66 -16.45
N LEU A 85 -2.69 12.28 -16.52
CA LEU A 85 -3.30 11.80 -17.78
C LEU A 85 -3.10 12.74 -18.98
N PRO A 86 -3.26 14.08 -18.85
CA PRO A 86 -2.98 14.99 -19.96
C PRO A 86 -1.49 15.03 -20.37
N GLU A 87 -0.57 14.89 -19.41
CA GLU A 87 0.88 14.89 -19.67
C GLU A 87 1.30 13.70 -20.55
N TYR A 88 0.52 12.60 -20.51
CA TYR A 88 0.75 11.36 -21.27
C TYR A 88 -0.19 11.20 -22.48
N GLY A 89 -0.91 12.25 -22.88
CA GLY A 89 -1.85 12.20 -24.02
C GLY A 89 -3.11 11.37 -23.75
N ALA A 90 -3.40 11.04 -22.50
CA ALA A 90 -4.51 10.19 -22.09
C ALA A 90 -5.65 10.97 -21.42
N GLN A 91 -5.80 12.27 -21.69
CA GLN A 91 -6.82 13.14 -21.07
C GLN A 91 -8.26 12.64 -21.23
N ALA A 92 -8.56 11.84 -22.26
CA ALA A 92 -9.88 11.24 -22.46
C ALA A 92 -10.27 10.28 -21.33
N LEU A 93 -9.30 9.78 -20.53
CA LEU A 93 -9.55 8.91 -19.37
C LEU A 93 -9.84 9.69 -18.07
N VAL A 94 -9.71 11.03 -18.03
CA VAL A 94 -9.99 11.83 -16.82
C VAL A 94 -11.38 11.55 -16.24
N PRO A 95 -12.47 11.42 -17.02
CA PRO A 95 -13.78 11.08 -16.46
C PRO A 95 -13.84 9.70 -15.79
N GLN A 96 -12.88 8.83 -16.05
CA GLN A 96 -12.78 7.48 -15.50
C GLN A 96 -11.81 7.37 -14.31
N ALA A 97 -11.35 8.49 -13.76
CA ALA A 97 -10.31 8.54 -12.72
C ALA A 97 -10.60 7.63 -11.52
N ASP A 98 -11.87 7.53 -11.09
CA ASP A 98 -12.25 6.66 -9.96
C ASP A 98 -12.07 5.17 -10.32
N GLY A 99 -12.37 4.80 -11.59
CA GLY A 99 -12.09 3.45 -12.11
C GLY A 99 -10.60 3.15 -12.19
N LEU A 100 -9.77 4.15 -12.52
CA LEU A 100 -8.32 4.02 -12.52
C LEU A 100 -7.78 3.85 -11.10
N VAL A 101 -8.28 4.62 -10.12
CA VAL A 101 -7.92 4.44 -8.70
C VAL A 101 -8.26 3.03 -8.21
N ALA A 102 -9.39 2.46 -8.65
CA ALA A 102 -9.79 1.10 -8.29
C ALA A 102 -8.80 0.01 -8.76
N ILE A 103 -7.85 0.31 -9.64
CA ILE A 103 -6.75 -0.61 -10.01
C ILE A 103 -5.93 -0.96 -8.77
N TRP A 104 -5.65 0.01 -7.89
CA TRP A 104 -4.88 -0.19 -6.66
C TRP A 104 -5.57 -1.13 -5.66
N HIS A 105 -6.87 -1.33 -5.79
CA HIS A 105 -7.66 -2.25 -4.98
C HIS A 105 -7.57 -3.71 -5.46
N ARG A 106 -6.91 -3.98 -6.62
CA ARG A 106 -6.91 -5.30 -7.29
C ARG A 106 -5.52 -5.68 -7.78
N LEU A 107 -4.49 -5.28 -7.04
CA LEU A 107 -3.10 -5.63 -7.37
C LEU A 107 -2.87 -7.14 -7.19
N THR A 108 -2.04 -7.71 -8.03
CA THR A 108 -1.68 -9.13 -7.99
C THR A 108 -0.69 -9.40 -6.87
N PRO A 109 -0.99 -10.30 -5.93
CA PRO A 109 -0.03 -10.71 -4.91
C PRO A 109 1.17 -11.44 -5.50
N TRP A 110 2.30 -11.36 -4.81
CA TRP A 110 3.40 -12.26 -5.08
C TRP A 110 2.96 -13.71 -4.81
N PRO A 111 3.49 -14.72 -5.55
CA PRO A 111 3.02 -16.11 -5.44
C PRO A 111 3.15 -16.72 -4.04
N ASP A 112 4.09 -16.24 -3.25
CA ASP A 112 4.38 -16.70 -1.88
C ASP A 112 3.61 -15.93 -0.80
N ALA A 113 2.96 -14.80 -1.13
CA ALA A 113 2.30 -13.94 -0.14
C ALA A 113 1.13 -14.66 0.57
N ALA A 114 0.18 -15.20 -0.18
CA ALA A 114 -0.98 -15.86 0.42
C ALA A 114 -0.60 -17.12 1.23
N PRO A 115 0.22 -18.07 0.73
CA PRO A 115 0.64 -19.23 1.53
C PRO A 115 1.53 -18.83 2.71
N GLY A 116 2.37 -17.81 2.59
CA GLY A 116 3.18 -17.29 3.68
C GLY A 116 2.32 -16.72 4.81
N LEU A 117 1.33 -15.89 4.49
CA LEU A 117 0.37 -15.35 5.47
C LEU A 117 -0.42 -16.46 6.15
N ALA A 118 -0.94 -17.44 5.39
CA ALA A 118 -1.67 -18.57 5.96
C ALA A 118 -0.81 -19.41 6.92
N ALA A 119 0.50 -19.49 6.68
CA ALA A 119 1.42 -20.16 7.61
C ALA A 119 1.63 -19.36 8.89
N LEU A 120 1.81 -18.03 8.79
CA LEU A 120 2.04 -17.15 9.94
C LEU A 120 0.80 -16.97 10.80
N ASN A 121 -0.40 -16.92 10.21
CA ASN A 121 -1.67 -16.79 10.92
C ASN A 121 -1.93 -17.93 11.92
N ARG A 122 -1.22 -19.06 11.82
CA ARG A 122 -1.37 -20.15 12.77
C ARG A 122 -0.75 -19.87 14.13
N THR A 123 0.17 -18.95 14.22
CA THR A 123 0.99 -18.72 15.41
C THR A 123 1.17 -17.25 15.78
N HIS A 124 0.84 -16.34 14.89
CA HIS A 124 1.01 -14.89 15.07
C HIS A 124 -0.26 -14.16 14.65
N ILE A 125 -0.53 -13.04 15.28
CA ILE A 125 -1.48 -12.07 14.74
C ILE A 125 -0.86 -11.47 13.50
N THR A 126 -1.58 -11.43 12.38
CA THR A 126 -1.11 -10.79 11.14
C THR A 126 -2.02 -9.66 10.70
N ALA A 127 -1.43 -8.58 10.23
CA ALA A 127 -2.17 -7.44 9.65
C ALA A 127 -1.30 -6.70 8.63
N PRO A 128 -1.89 -6.07 7.61
CA PRO A 128 -1.20 -5.02 6.87
C PRO A 128 -1.04 -3.80 7.77
N LEU A 129 0.12 -3.15 7.71
CA LEU A 129 0.37 -1.80 8.19
C LEU A 129 0.81 -0.96 7.01
N SER A 130 -0.13 -0.28 6.39
CA SER A 130 0.06 0.34 5.09
C SER A 130 -0.40 1.80 5.08
N ASN A 131 0.19 2.57 4.17
CA ASN A 131 -0.31 3.91 3.83
C ASN A 131 -1.64 3.86 3.04
N GLY A 132 -2.02 2.69 2.51
CA GLY A 132 -3.35 2.46 1.92
C GLY A 132 -4.46 2.67 2.93
N ASN A 133 -5.62 3.15 2.49
CA ASN A 133 -6.80 3.24 3.34
C ASN A 133 -7.47 1.87 3.52
N ILE A 134 -8.25 1.72 4.59
CA ILE A 134 -8.90 0.43 4.93
C ILE A 134 -9.70 -0.14 3.75
N ALA A 135 -10.51 0.68 3.07
CA ALA A 135 -11.33 0.21 1.95
C ALA A 135 -10.49 -0.40 0.82
N LEU A 136 -9.36 0.25 0.48
CA LEU A 136 -8.40 -0.26 -0.50
C LEU A 136 -7.81 -1.60 -0.03
N LEU A 137 -7.33 -1.65 1.22
CA LEU A 137 -6.66 -2.84 1.75
C LEU A 137 -7.61 -4.04 1.88
N VAL A 138 -8.87 -3.81 2.29
CA VAL A 138 -9.91 -4.85 2.34
C VAL A 138 -10.18 -5.41 0.94
N ALA A 139 -10.37 -4.53 -0.05
CA ALA A 139 -10.65 -4.95 -1.42
C ALA A 139 -9.46 -5.73 -2.01
N LEU A 140 -8.23 -5.24 -1.80
CA LEU A 140 -6.99 -5.88 -2.24
C LEU A 140 -6.80 -7.25 -1.58
N ALA A 141 -7.00 -7.35 -0.27
CA ALA A 141 -6.88 -8.61 0.45
C ALA A 141 -7.88 -9.66 -0.07
N ARG A 142 -9.13 -9.26 -0.29
CA ARG A 142 -10.17 -10.13 -0.87
C ARG A 142 -9.84 -10.56 -2.30
N HIS A 143 -9.36 -9.63 -3.13
CA HIS A 143 -8.96 -9.92 -4.51
C HIS A 143 -7.80 -10.91 -4.57
N GLY A 144 -6.79 -10.70 -3.71
CA GLY A 144 -5.56 -11.49 -3.69
C GLY A 144 -5.60 -12.75 -2.83
N GLY A 145 -6.72 -13.04 -2.15
CA GLY A 145 -6.80 -14.16 -1.21
C GLY A 145 -5.86 -14.02 0.00
N LEU A 146 -5.50 -12.79 0.35
CA LEU A 146 -4.65 -12.49 1.50
C LEU A 146 -5.50 -12.50 2.77
N THR A 147 -5.18 -13.37 3.72
CA THR A 147 -5.93 -13.51 4.96
C THR A 147 -5.18 -12.82 6.10
N PHE A 148 -5.82 -11.87 6.77
CA PHE A 148 -5.32 -11.13 7.92
C PHE A 148 -6.31 -11.21 9.07
N ASP A 149 -5.83 -11.08 10.32
CA ASP A 149 -6.69 -11.00 11.50
C ASP A 149 -7.34 -9.62 11.64
N THR A 150 -6.64 -8.57 11.22
CA THR A 150 -7.12 -7.18 11.21
C THR A 150 -6.42 -6.38 10.12
N ILE A 151 -6.77 -5.08 9.97
CA ILE A 151 -6.20 -4.20 8.93
C ILE A 151 -5.88 -2.84 9.55
N PHE A 152 -4.65 -2.36 9.33
CA PHE A 152 -4.19 -1.03 9.72
C PHE A 152 -3.83 -0.23 8.47
N GLY A 153 -4.78 0.57 8.00
CA GLY A 153 -4.58 1.58 6.95
C GLY A 153 -4.12 2.91 7.55
N GLY A 154 -3.65 3.81 6.69
CA GLY A 154 -3.26 5.16 7.10
C GLY A 154 -4.39 5.95 7.78
N ASP A 155 -5.63 5.67 7.41
CA ASP A 155 -6.85 6.26 7.99
C ASP A 155 -7.15 5.80 9.44
N VAL A 156 -6.51 4.72 9.92
CA VAL A 156 -6.63 4.28 11.33
C VAL A 156 -5.91 5.22 12.28
N SER A 157 -4.74 5.68 11.90
CA SER A 157 -3.94 6.62 12.70
C SER A 157 -4.15 8.08 12.31
N GLY A 158 -4.65 8.35 11.09
CA GLY A 158 -4.64 9.66 10.47
C GLY A 158 -3.23 10.12 10.08
N HIS A 159 -2.28 9.19 10.00
CA HIS A 159 -0.87 9.44 9.70
C HIS A 159 -0.37 8.47 8.63
N TYR A 160 0.68 8.88 7.91
CA TYR A 160 1.38 8.04 6.95
C TYR A 160 2.74 7.57 7.50
N LYS A 161 3.11 6.33 7.23
CA LYS A 161 4.48 5.84 7.48
C LYS A 161 5.52 6.77 6.82
N PRO A 162 6.66 7.05 7.45
CA PRO A 162 7.18 6.47 8.68
C PRO A 162 6.83 7.27 9.96
N ASP A 163 5.71 7.99 10.04
CA ASP A 163 5.32 8.67 11.27
C ASP A 163 5.15 7.63 12.40
N PRO A 164 5.80 7.83 13.57
CA PRO A 164 5.71 6.92 14.72
C PRO A 164 4.27 6.63 15.16
N GLN A 165 3.34 7.58 15.00
CA GLN A 165 1.94 7.39 15.37
C GLN A 165 1.28 6.24 14.60
N THR A 166 1.72 5.97 13.36
CA THR A 166 1.22 4.85 12.56
C THR A 166 1.53 3.52 13.23
N TYR A 167 2.76 3.33 13.68
CA TYR A 167 3.24 2.09 14.32
C TYR A 167 2.68 1.93 15.74
N LEU A 168 2.76 3.00 16.53
CA LEU A 168 2.29 2.99 17.92
C LEU A 168 0.77 2.79 18.02
N THR A 169 0.00 3.30 17.06
CA THR A 169 -1.45 3.08 17.02
C THR A 169 -1.77 1.60 16.77
N ALA A 170 -1.05 0.93 15.86
CA ALA A 170 -1.23 -0.50 15.64
C ALA A 170 -0.92 -1.31 16.91
N CYS A 171 0.22 -1.04 17.56
CA CYS A 171 0.58 -1.68 18.84
C CYS A 171 -0.50 -1.49 19.90
N ARG A 172 -0.98 -0.25 20.08
CA ARG A 172 -2.02 0.09 21.05
C ARG A 172 -3.34 -0.65 20.76
N LEU A 173 -3.78 -0.70 19.51
CA LEU A 173 -5.03 -1.38 19.12
C LEU A 173 -4.94 -2.89 19.28
N LEU A 174 -3.74 -3.48 19.15
CA LEU A 174 -3.50 -4.90 19.43
C LEU A 174 -3.27 -5.18 20.92
N ASN A 175 -3.18 -4.14 21.76
CA ASN A 175 -2.81 -4.27 23.17
C ASN A 175 -1.46 -4.99 23.36
N LEU A 176 -0.48 -4.65 22.52
CA LEU A 176 0.88 -5.21 22.52
C LEU A 176 1.91 -4.10 22.74
N ALA A 177 3.01 -4.44 23.42
CA ALA A 177 4.17 -3.56 23.49
C ALA A 177 4.91 -3.54 22.13
N PRO A 178 5.59 -2.43 21.75
CA PRO A 178 6.34 -2.36 20.50
C PRO A 178 7.34 -3.52 20.29
N GLY A 179 8.01 -3.98 21.36
CA GLY A 179 8.94 -5.11 21.30
C GLY A 179 8.27 -6.49 21.06
N GLU A 180 6.93 -6.56 21.06
CA GLU A 180 6.15 -7.75 20.76
C GLU A 180 5.61 -7.77 19.34
N VAL A 181 5.85 -6.70 18.57
CA VAL A 181 5.35 -6.51 17.20
C VAL A 181 6.53 -6.40 16.25
N MET A 182 6.50 -7.17 15.17
CA MET A 182 7.50 -7.12 14.10
C MET A 182 6.85 -6.48 12.86
N LEU A 183 7.61 -5.66 12.15
CA LEU A 183 7.25 -5.19 10.81
C LEU A 183 8.07 -5.94 9.76
N ALA A 184 7.40 -6.47 8.75
CA ALA A 184 8.01 -7.06 7.55
C ALA A 184 7.75 -6.14 6.35
N ALA A 185 8.81 -5.66 5.71
CA ALA A 185 8.73 -4.75 4.58
C ALA A 185 9.88 -4.98 3.61
N ALA A 186 9.62 -4.77 2.31
CA ALA A 186 10.64 -4.76 1.27
C ALA A 186 11.38 -3.41 1.17
N HIS A 187 10.88 -2.36 1.82
CA HIS A 187 11.43 -1.01 1.75
C HIS A 187 12.18 -0.66 3.02
N ASN A 188 13.45 -0.25 2.89
CA ASN A 188 14.29 0.13 4.03
C ASN A 188 13.71 1.30 4.85
N GLU A 189 12.95 2.18 4.23
CA GLU A 189 12.33 3.35 4.89
C GLU A 189 11.28 2.95 5.94
N ASP A 190 10.70 1.77 5.81
CA ASP A 190 9.75 1.22 6.79
C ASP A 190 10.47 0.57 7.99
N LEU A 191 11.77 0.29 7.87
CA LEU A 191 12.58 -0.45 8.83
C LEU A 191 13.61 0.44 9.55
N ALA A 192 13.65 1.75 9.26
CA ALA A 192 14.63 2.72 9.78
C ALA A 192 14.19 3.38 11.10
#